data_853c9c0776683a90405ec0f17cb95d29
#
_entry.id   853c9c0776683a90405ec0f17cb95d29
#
_cell.length_a   1.000
_cell.length_b   1.000
_cell.length_c   1.000
_cell.angle_alpha   90.00
_cell.angle_beta   90.00
_cell.angle_gamma   90.00
#
_symmetry.space_group_name_H-M   'P 1'
#
loop_
_entity.id
_entity.type
_entity.pdbx_description
1 polymer ?
#
loop_
_entity_poly.entity_id
_entity_poly.type
_entity_poly.pdbx_seq_one_letter_code
_entity_poly.pdbx_strand_id
1 'polypeptide(L)'
;MTLRAALHLALWFVLAAILGGCSSLPFMQDKAAAVDADAAVVREPQFRLDIDAPAELRRLLQQHLDLARLQYAAEADALTRGEIDRLIGAASAQAMSLLQTEGYFNPTIKVTRVDDGGTLPLLRMSVLPGPRATIHQSTLQLQGALYDEVEAGEARAIELADALREEWALPPGQPFQQAAWDRAKNRVIASLRSNGYLQAQWAGTAAQVNADTNSVRLFVVADSGPLYRVGEIRSAGLERYDELAVLPAARELIGRPATEQTIRDVQDRILNLGLFESAIIDVDAASPDPAQAQALLALREAPLQQATVGVGFADNTGAQITLEHTHRRIFDTRWVMHNKLQLGQEQSLWSGDLTSHLHDDGYRNLLAGQTERLSTNDELRTSWYVRAGRTRDSLRIWRLIYGEYTRSLLETSAGDNDSQALSANYHWTWRDVDDLRTPTRGTVWSLQGALGYARGTTTTIPGGAMTDDAGPFTRLYGRVQGYLPLANGFFGSGRLELGQVFVQEALSVPDTLLFRAGGDESVRGYAYRSLGPEVNGAVLSGTSLFTGSLQLARPIFADRPEFLWALFVDAGNASDGWKDMRPVFGYGAGLHWRSPVGPLRIDLAYGQEVRKLRLHFSVGVVF
;
A
#
# COMPACT_ATOMS: atom_id res chain seq x y z
N MET A 1 -21.62 34.35 26.97
CA MET A 1 -21.41 33.62 25.70
C MET A 1 -21.01 32.21 26.10
N THR A 2 -21.88 31.24 25.85
CA THR A 2 -21.73 29.88 26.35
C THR A 2 -20.68 29.09 25.54
N LEU A 3 -19.93 28.25 26.21
CA LEU A 3 -18.87 27.39 25.67
C LEU A 3 -19.26 26.64 24.36
N ARG A 4 -20.56 26.37 24.17
CA ARG A 4 -21.13 25.79 22.95
C ARG A 4 -21.03 26.68 21.70
N ALA A 5 -21.14 28.00 21.86
CA ALA A 5 -21.02 28.95 20.74
C ALA A 5 -19.57 29.07 20.25
N ALA A 6 -18.59 29.01 21.17
CA ALA A 6 -17.17 29.00 20.83
C ALA A 6 -16.75 27.71 20.10
N LEU A 7 -17.34 26.56 20.49
CA LEU A 7 -17.06 25.27 19.85
C LEU A 7 -17.59 25.20 18.41
N HIS A 8 -18.78 25.75 18.16
CA HIS A 8 -19.34 25.83 16.80
C HIS A 8 -18.57 26.80 15.91
N LEU A 9 -18.07 27.91 16.45
CA LEU A 9 -17.22 28.84 15.69
C LEU A 9 -15.87 28.22 15.34
N ALA A 10 -15.25 27.47 16.25
CA ALA A 10 -14.01 26.75 16.01
C ALA A 10 -14.18 25.64 14.95
N LEU A 11 -15.30 24.90 14.99
CA LEU A 11 -15.62 23.87 14.01
C LEU A 11 -15.85 24.45 12.60
N TRP A 12 -16.49 25.63 12.51
CA TRP A 12 -16.67 26.34 11.24
C TRP A 12 -15.35 26.91 10.70
N PHE A 13 -14.44 27.35 11.57
CA PHE A 13 -13.11 27.83 11.17
C PHE A 13 -12.23 26.68 10.66
N VAL A 14 -12.28 25.50 11.31
CA VAL A 14 -11.56 24.29 10.86
C VAL A 14 -12.14 23.77 9.53
N LEU A 15 -13.45 23.78 9.37
CA LEU A 15 -14.10 23.36 8.13
C LEU A 15 -13.81 24.33 6.97
N ALA A 16 -13.77 25.62 7.25
CA ALA A 16 -13.39 26.65 6.27
C ALA A 16 -11.91 26.60 5.89
N ALA A 17 -11.03 26.27 6.85
CA ALA A 17 -9.60 26.07 6.60
C ALA A 17 -9.34 24.80 5.74
N ILE A 18 -10.12 23.75 5.91
CA ILE A 18 -10.02 22.52 5.10
C ILE A 18 -10.54 22.74 3.68
N LEU A 19 -11.56 23.56 3.49
CA LEU A 19 -12.15 23.85 2.17
C LEU A 19 -11.45 24.97 1.39
N GLY A 20 -10.72 25.86 2.08
CA GLY A 20 -10.00 26.98 1.47
C GLY A 20 -8.48 26.81 1.35
N GLY A 21 -7.89 25.75 1.88
CA GLY A 21 -6.45 25.64 2.17
C GLY A 21 -5.58 24.92 1.14
N CYS A 22 -6.08 24.48 0.00
CA CYS A 22 -5.25 23.75 -0.97
C CYS A 22 -4.39 24.60 -1.90
N SER A 23 -4.37 25.93 -1.77
CA SER A 23 -3.64 26.80 -2.71
C SER A 23 -2.53 27.67 -2.11
N SER A 24 -2.19 27.54 -0.83
CA SER A 24 -1.25 28.46 -0.18
C SER A 24 -0.23 27.87 0.78
N LEU A 25 0.13 26.59 0.66
CA LEU A 25 1.28 26.02 1.40
C LEU A 25 2.55 26.17 0.56
N PRO A 26 3.54 26.98 0.96
CA PRO A 26 4.70 27.34 0.13
C PRO A 26 5.72 26.20 -0.10
N PHE A 27 5.52 25.02 0.48
CA PHE A 27 6.41 23.87 0.26
C PHE A 27 5.85 22.82 -0.71
N MET A 28 4.61 22.99 -1.23
CA MET A 28 4.06 22.20 -2.33
C MET A 28 4.20 22.88 -3.69
N GLN A 29 5.08 23.86 -3.80
CA GLN A 29 5.61 24.22 -5.11
C GLN A 29 6.68 23.20 -5.49
N ASP A 30 6.27 22.01 -5.91
CA ASP A 30 7.01 21.35 -6.96
C ASP A 30 7.24 22.42 -8.03
N LYS A 31 8.51 22.66 -8.35
CA LYS A 31 8.91 23.23 -9.61
C LYS A 31 8.46 22.25 -10.73
N ALA A 32 7.17 22.11 -10.96
CA ALA A 32 6.70 22.01 -12.31
C ALA A 32 7.34 23.25 -12.96
N ALA A 33 8.45 23.04 -13.67
CA ALA A 33 8.91 24.04 -14.61
C ALA A 33 7.64 24.58 -15.24
N ALA A 34 7.38 25.86 -15.05
CA ALA A 34 6.46 26.56 -15.89
C ALA A 34 7.03 26.33 -17.29
N VAL A 35 6.56 25.28 -17.94
CA VAL A 35 6.40 25.34 -19.38
C VAL A 35 5.42 26.51 -19.47
N ASP A 36 5.97 27.67 -19.83
CA ASP A 36 5.17 28.76 -20.28
C ASP A 36 4.09 28.13 -21.14
N ALA A 37 2.85 28.20 -20.66
CA ALA A 37 1.71 28.06 -21.52
C ALA A 37 1.86 29.26 -22.46
N ASP A 38 2.71 29.04 -23.47
CA ASP A 38 2.78 29.87 -24.64
C ASP A 38 1.32 29.98 -25.03
N ALA A 39 0.75 31.13 -24.79
CA ALA A 39 -0.61 31.45 -25.20
C ALA A 39 -0.67 30.96 -26.63
N ALA A 40 -1.53 29.98 -26.90
CA ALA A 40 -1.57 29.28 -28.16
C ALA A 40 -1.66 30.37 -29.24
N VAL A 41 -0.51 30.78 -29.76
CA VAL A 41 -0.42 31.70 -30.89
C VAL A 41 -1.12 30.95 -31.98
N VAL A 42 -2.32 31.42 -32.35
CA VAL A 42 -3.09 30.87 -33.50
C VAL A 42 -2.23 31.16 -34.71
N ARG A 43 -1.38 30.20 -35.08
CA ARG A 43 -0.49 30.30 -36.24
C ARG A 43 -1.33 30.15 -37.46
N GLU A 44 -1.26 31.10 -38.38
CA GLU A 44 -1.95 31.00 -39.66
C GLU A 44 -1.29 29.90 -40.50
N PRO A 45 -2.07 29.03 -41.15
CA PRO A 45 -1.54 27.99 -42.00
C PRO A 45 -0.91 28.60 -43.26
N GLN A 46 0.26 28.07 -43.67
CA GLN A 46 0.94 28.49 -44.91
C GLN A 46 0.30 27.85 -46.15
N PHE A 47 -0.41 26.76 -46.00
CA PHE A 47 -1.22 26.05 -47.00
C PHE A 47 -2.33 25.29 -46.30
N ARG A 48 -3.37 24.88 -47.03
CA ARG A 48 -4.43 24.01 -46.51
C ARG A 48 -4.12 22.57 -46.89
N LEU A 49 -4.18 21.67 -45.91
CA LEU A 49 -3.99 20.23 -46.12
C LEU A 49 -5.32 19.50 -45.83
N ASP A 50 -5.84 18.83 -46.84
CA ASP A 50 -6.99 17.96 -46.76
C ASP A 50 -6.56 16.51 -46.94
N ILE A 51 -6.74 15.68 -45.87
CA ILE A 51 -6.35 14.26 -45.86
C ILE A 51 -7.64 13.43 -45.93
N ASP A 52 -7.90 12.86 -47.09
CA ASP A 52 -8.98 11.92 -47.31
C ASP A 52 -8.50 10.49 -47.01
N ALA A 53 -8.76 10.03 -45.79
CA ALA A 53 -8.36 8.74 -45.26
C ALA A 53 -9.34 8.28 -44.17
N PRO A 54 -9.41 6.98 -43.83
CA PRO A 54 -10.10 6.48 -42.63
C PRO A 54 -9.68 7.24 -41.38
N ALA A 55 -10.62 7.43 -40.43
CA ALA A 55 -10.44 8.35 -39.31
C ALA A 55 -9.17 8.12 -38.47
N GLU A 56 -8.83 6.86 -38.22
CA GLU A 56 -7.62 6.49 -37.46
C GLU A 56 -6.34 6.84 -38.23
N LEU A 57 -6.27 6.49 -39.49
CA LEU A 57 -5.13 6.79 -40.37
C LEU A 57 -5.00 8.27 -40.65
N ARG A 58 -6.09 8.98 -40.73
CA ARG A 58 -6.08 10.45 -40.85
C ARG A 58 -5.43 11.11 -39.66
N ARG A 59 -5.75 10.65 -38.43
CA ARG A 59 -5.12 11.15 -37.19
C ARG A 59 -3.62 10.85 -37.18
N LEU A 60 -3.22 9.64 -37.53
CA LEU A 60 -1.81 9.24 -37.65
C LEU A 60 -1.06 10.17 -38.59
N LEU A 61 -1.59 10.39 -39.79
CA LEU A 61 -0.98 11.26 -40.80
C LEU A 61 -0.94 12.73 -40.35
N GLN A 62 -2.01 13.23 -39.73
CA GLN A 62 -2.02 14.59 -39.17
C GLN A 62 -0.99 14.81 -38.07
N GLN A 63 -0.71 13.80 -37.27
CA GLN A 63 0.27 13.88 -36.15
C GLN A 63 1.72 13.74 -36.61
N HIS A 64 1.99 12.92 -37.63
CA HIS A 64 3.35 12.48 -37.92
C HIS A 64 3.87 12.83 -39.31
N LEU A 65 2.98 13.23 -40.24
CA LEU A 65 3.40 13.63 -41.58
C LEU A 65 4.04 15.02 -41.53
N ASP A 66 5.24 15.19 -42.10
CA ASP A 66 5.91 16.50 -42.10
C ASP A 66 5.08 17.57 -42.79
N LEU A 67 4.42 17.21 -43.89
CA LEU A 67 3.49 18.11 -44.58
C LEU A 67 2.39 18.62 -43.64
N ALA A 68 1.86 17.80 -42.73
CA ALA A 68 0.84 18.22 -41.78
C ALA A 68 1.44 19.05 -40.62
N ARG A 69 2.61 18.67 -40.14
CA ARG A 69 3.30 19.36 -39.02
C ARG A 69 3.78 20.76 -39.43
N LEU A 70 4.30 20.89 -40.64
CA LEU A 70 4.83 22.16 -41.15
C LEU A 70 3.74 23.11 -41.70
N GLN A 71 2.50 22.68 -41.77
CA GLN A 71 1.36 23.53 -42.17
C GLN A 71 1.27 24.82 -41.34
N TYR A 72 1.67 24.74 -40.06
CA TYR A 72 1.64 25.85 -39.09
C TYR A 72 3.05 26.27 -38.65
N ALA A 73 4.03 26.24 -39.55
CA ALA A 73 5.37 26.74 -39.26
C ALA A 73 5.35 28.23 -38.88
N ALA A 74 6.29 28.68 -38.04
CA ALA A 74 6.39 30.08 -37.63
C ALA A 74 6.70 30.98 -38.85
N GLU A 75 6.26 32.24 -38.81
CA GLU A 75 6.53 33.22 -39.90
C GLU A 75 8.03 33.38 -40.22
N ALA A 76 8.91 33.23 -39.19
CA ALA A 76 10.34 33.26 -39.36
C ALA A 76 10.89 32.08 -40.18
N ASP A 77 10.12 30.98 -40.25
CA ASP A 77 10.44 29.74 -40.98
C ASP A 77 9.49 29.54 -42.17
N ALA A 78 8.99 30.63 -42.79
CA ALA A 78 8.06 30.57 -43.91
C ALA A 78 8.63 29.73 -45.06
N LEU A 79 7.91 28.66 -45.40
CA LEU A 79 8.34 27.72 -46.45
C LEU A 79 8.32 28.38 -47.83
N THR A 80 9.38 28.25 -48.56
CA THR A 80 9.43 28.64 -49.97
C THR A 80 8.58 27.68 -50.83
N ARG A 81 8.18 28.12 -52.03
CA ARG A 81 7.49 27.23 -52.99
C ARG A 81 8.25 25.95 -53.27
N GLY A 82 9.60 26.03 -53.39
CA GLY A 82 10.45 24.87 -53.64
C GLY A 82 10.48 23.88 -52.48
N GLU A 83 10.39 24.36 -51.24
CA GLU A 83 10.28 23.52 -50.06
C GLU A 83 8.92 22.83 -49.98
N ILE A 84 7.83 23.53 -50.28
CA ILE A 84 6.50 22.94 -50.38
C ILE A 84 6.45 21.85 -51.46
N ASP A 85 7.00 22.10 -52.63
CA ASP A 85 7.07 21.11 -53.72
C ASP A 85 7.92 19.87 -53.31
N ARG A 86 9.01 20.09 -52.58
CA ARG A 86 9.84 18.99 -52.02
C ARG A 86 9.05 18.19 -50.99
N LEU A 87 8.29 18.84 -50.08
CA LEU A 87 7.48 18.17 -49.09
C LEU A 87 6.34 17.36 -49.75
N ILE A 88 5.71 17.88 -50.83
CA ILE A 88 4.71 17.15 -51.62
C ILE A 88 5.36 15.88 -52.22
N GLY A 89 6.56 16.01 -52.80
CA GLY A 89 7.27 14.88 -53.37
C GLY A 89 7.62 13.79 -52.35
N ALA A 90 7.96 14.16 -51.10
CA ALA A 90 8.30 13.24 -50.03
C ALA A 90 7.06 12.66 -49.32
N ALA A 91 5.92 13.37 -49.35
CA ALA A 91 4.75 13.06 -48.54
C ALA A 91 4.15 11.66 -48.82
N SER A 92 4.16 11.21 -50.07
CA SER A 92 3.67 9.87 -50.43
C SER A 92 4.51 8.76 -49.84
N ALA A 93 5.86 8.88 -49.87
CA ALA A 93 6.76 7.90 -49.30
C ALA A 93 6.67 7.89 -47.76
N GLN A 94 6.59 9.07 -47.14
CA GLN A 94 6.46 9.20 -45.71
C GLN A 94 5.11 8.64 -45.22
N ALA A 95 4.00 8.96 -45.91
CA ALA A 95 2.68 8.39 -45.62
C ALA A 95 2.69 6.85 -45.77
N MET A 96 3.36 6.32 -46.80
CA MET A 96 3.54 4.88 -46.97
C MET A 96 4.21 4.25 -45.73
N SER A 97 5.32 4.83 -45.28
CA SER A 97 6.05 4.34 -44.11
C SER A 97 5.19 4.38 -42.85
N LEU A 98 4.40 5.44 -42.65
CA LEU A 98 3.47 5.56 -41.52
C LEU A 98 2.35 4.51 -41.59
N LEU A 99 1.78 4.27 -42.76
CA LEU A 99 0.74 3.26 -42.93
C LEU A 99 1.26 1.83 -42.74
N GLN A 100 2.51 1.56 -43.10
CA GLN A 100 3.18 0.28 -42.87
C GLN A 100 3.30 -0.04 -41.36
N THR A 101 3.48 0.98 -40.51
CA THR A 101 3.49 0.77 -39.05
C THR A 101 2.16 0.26 -38.51
N GLU A 102 1.06 0.54 -39.23
CA GLU A 102 -0.29 0.07 -38.90
C GLU A 102 -0.70 -1.20 -39.66
N GLY A 103 0.22 -1.79 -40.42
CA GLY A 103 0.01 -3.03 -41.15
C GLY A 103 -0.58 -2.87 -42.56
N TYR A 104 -0.58 -1.68 -43.14
CA TYR A 104 -1.00 -1.43 -44.51
C TYR A 104 0.21 -1.34 -45.43
N PHE A 105 0.52 -2.42 -46.15
CA PHE A 105 1.72 -2.53 -46.97
C PHE A 105 1.52 -2.20 -48.45
N ASN A 106 0.30 -2.17 -48.92
CA ASN A 106 -0.08 -1.85 -50.31
C ASN A 106 -1.08 -0.68 -50.44
N PRO A 107 -0.88 0.45 -49.75
CA PRO A 107 -1.79 1.59 -49.88
C PRO A 107 -1.57 2.30 -51.22
N THR A 108 -2.63 2.86 -51.76
CA THR A 108 -2.55 3.80 -52.87
C THR A 108 -2.64 5.21 -52.32
N ILE A 109 -1.58 6.00 -52.51
CA ILE A 109 -1.47 7.37 -52.00
C ILE A 109 -1.26 8.32 -53.14
N LYS A 110 -2.09 9.37 -53.22
CA LYS A 110 -1.97 10.43 -54.20
C LYS A 110 -2.00 11.79 -53.51
N VAL A 111 -0.99 12.62 -53.77
CA VAL A 111 -0.94 14.00 -53.29
C VAL A 111 -1.10 14.92 -54.49
N THR A 112 -2.09 15.79 -54.48
CA THR A 112 -2.38 16.70 -55.56
C THR A 112 -2.58 18.11 -55.02
N ARG A 113 -2.09 19.09 -55.79
CA ARG A 113 -2.43 20.49 -55.55
C ARG A 113 -3.72 20.81 -56.27
N VAL A 114 -4.70 21.34 -55.54
CA VAL A 114 -6.02 21.70 -56.05
C VAL A 114 -6.11 23.23 -56.07
N ASP A 115 -6.44 23.78 -57.21
CA ASP A 115 -6.75 25.19 -57.34
C ASP A 115 -8.27 25.38 -57.11
N ASP A 116 -8.62 25.85 -55.91
CA ASP A 116 -9.99 26.10 -55.49
C ASP A 116 -10.35 27.60 -55.46
N GLY A 117 -9.45 28.45 -56.00
CA GLY A 117 -9.60 29.91 -56.01
C GLY A 117 -9.40 30.58 -54.67
N GLY A 118 -8.92 29.84 -53.66
CA GLY A 118 -8.61 30.35 -52.31
C GLY A 118 -7.27 31.09 -52.24
N THR A 119 -7.06 31.88 -51.18
CA THR A 119 -5.81 32.65 -50.95
C THR A 119 -4.61 31.76 -50.67
N LEU A 120 -4.83 30.58 -50.11
CA LEU A 120 -3.79 29.60 -49.76
C LEU A 120 -3.90 28.36 -50.66
N PRO A 121 -2.78 27.77 -51.11
CA PRO A 121 -2.80 26.55 -51.90
C PRO A 121 -3.45 25.40 -51.11
N LEU A 122 -4.37 24.67 -51.74
CA LEU A 122 -4.98 23.47 -51.17
C LEU A 122 -4.21 22.23 -51.64
N LEU A 123 -3.69 21.48 -50.71
CA LEU A 123 -3.05 20.19 -50.94
C LEU A 123 -4.04 19.10 -50.51
N ARG A 124 -4.39 18.21 -51.42
CA ARG A 124 -5.26 17.06 -51.11
C ARG A 124 -4.47 15.79 -51.18
N MET A 125 -4.43 15.05 -50.03
CA MET A 125 -3.86 13.71 -49.95
C MET A 125 -5.01 12.70 -49.88
N SER A 126 -5.12 11.86 -50.92
CA SER A 126 -6.08 10.75 -50.91
C SER A 126 -5.34 9.44 -50.62
N VAL A 127 -5.83 8.70 -49.62
CA VAL A 127 -5.26 7.46 -49.14
C VAL A 127 -6.29 6.35 -49.19
N LEU A 128 -6.04 5.39 -50.06
CA LEU A 128 -6.74 4.10 -50.08
C LEU A 128 -5.83 3.05 -49.42
N PRO A 129 -6.08 2.66 -48.17
CA PRO A 129 -5.13 1.86 -47.41
C PRO A 129 -4.98 0.44 -47.92
N GLY A 130 -5.98 -0.08 -48.62
CA GLY A 130 -6.02 -1.50 -49.01
C GLY A 130 -6.30 -2.42 -47.79
N PRO A 131 -6.14 -3.73 -47.95
CA PRO A 131 -6.33 -4.70 -46.86
C PRO A 131 -5.20 -4.59 -45.85
N ARG A 132 -5.55 -4.69 -44.56
CA ARG A 132 -4.61 -4.71 -43.47
C ARG A 132 -3.96 -6.08 -43.33
N ALA A 133 -2.65 -6.15 -43.17
CA ALA A 133 -1.95 -7.41 -43.00
C ALA A 133 -2.24 -8.00 -41.61
N THR A 134 -2.40 -9.32 -41.58
CA THR A 134 -2.62 -10.10 -40.36
C THR A 134 -1.43 -10.97 -40.03
N ILE A 135 -1.21 -11.24 -38.78
CA ILE A 135 -0.19 -12.17 -38.30
C ILE A 135 -0.61 -13.58 -38.71
N HIS A 136 0.17 -14.21 -39.57
CA HIS A 136 -0.06 -15.60 -39.99
C HIS A 136 0.61 -16.60 -39.05
N GLN A 137 1.82 -16.28 -38.58
CA GLN A 137 2.60 -17.10 -37.65
C GLN A 137 3.40 -16.18 -36.72
N SER A 138 3.46 -16.57 -35.45
CA SER A 138 4.25 -15.86 -34.45
C SER A 138 5.00 -16.91 -33.60
N THR A 139 6.32 -16.84 -33.62
CA THR A 139 7.20 -17.83 -32.97
C THR A 139 8.16 -17.13 -32.05
N LEU A 140 8.12 -17.44 -30.76
CA LEU A 140 9.11 -17.06 -29.75
C LEU A 140 9.95 -18.30 -29.41
N GLN A 141 11.23 -18.27 -29.70
CA GLN A 141 12.21 -19.25 -29.25
C GLN A 141 13.04 -18.69 -28.12
N LEU A 142 13.35 -19.53 -27.16
CA LEU A 142 14.21 -19.23 -26.01
C LEU A 142 15.55 -19.96 -26.20
N GLN A 143 16.64 -19.32 -25.84
CA GLN A 143 17.97 -19.90 -25.75
C GLN A 143 18.72 -19.36 -24.54
N GLY A 144 19.92 -19.90 -24.25
CA GLY A 144 20.73 -19.56 -23.08
C GLY A 144 20.30 -20.36 -21.85
N ALA A 145 20.71 -19.89 -20.65
CA ALA A 145 20.53 -20.64 -19.42
C ALA A 145 19.07 -20.99 -19.10
N LEU A 146 18.11 -20.11 -19.47
CA LEU A 146 16.69 -20.43 -19.27
C LEU A 146 16.26 -21.67 -20.07
N TYR A 147 16.73 -21.81 -21.30
CA TYR A 147 16.44 -22.99 -22.11
C TYR A 147 17.00 -24.25 -21.46
N ASP A 148 18.27 -24.20 -21.02
CA ASP A 148 18.95 -25.33 -20.38
C ASP A 148 18.25 -25.74 -19.05
N GLU A 149 17.81 -24.78 -18.25
CA GLU A 149 17.05 -25.01 -17.02
C GLU A 149 15.66 -25.63 -17.30
N VAL A 150 14.99 -25.23 -18.38
CA VAL A 150 13.72 -25.84 -18.82
C VAL A 150 13.91 -27.28 -19.25
N GLU A 151 14.98 -27.58 -20.06
CA GLU A 151 15.31 -28.93 -20.45
C GLU A 151 15.71 -29.81 -19.24
N ALA A 152 16.34 -29.23 -18.23
CA ALA A 152 16.63 -29.88 -16.95
C ALA A 152 15.41 -30.13 -16.07
N GLY A 153 14.25 -29.58 -16.43
CA GLY A 153 12.99 -29.78 -15.71
C GLY A 153 12.82 -28.88 -14.48
N GLU A 154 13.54 -27.76 -14.41
CA GLU A 154 13.41 -26.82 -13.29
C GLU A 154 12.04 -26.11 -13.30
N ALA A 155 11.25 -26.31 -12.26
CA ALA A 155 9.87 -25.81 -12.17
C ALA A 155 9.77 -24.29 -12.39
N ARG A 156 10.67 -23.51 -11.77
CA ARG A 156 10.72 -22.04 -11.92
C ARG A 156 10.97 -21.63 -13.39
N ALA A 157 11.88 -22.32 -14.07
CA ALA A 157 12.23 -22.02 -15.45
C ALA A 157 11.08 -22.36 -16.41
N ILE A 158 10.39 -23.48 -16.16
CA ILE A 158 9.20 -23.90 -16.91
C ILE A 158 8.08 -22.87 -16.73
N GLU A 159 7.79 -22.48 -15.50
CA GLU A 159 6.78 -21.45 -15.18
C GLU A 159 7.08 -20.12 -15.90
N LEU A 160 8.34 -19.68 -15.87
CA LEU A 160 8.76 -18.46 -16.55
C LEU A 160 8.64 -18.59 -18.08
N ALA A 161 9.09 -19.71 -18.65
CA ALA A 161 9.02 -19.92 -20.09
C ALA A 161 7.55 -19.95 -20.58
N ASP A 162 6.64 -20.53 -19.81
CA ASP A 162 5.21 -20.56 -20.14
C ASP A 162 4.58 -19.16 -19.99
N ALA A 163 4.93 -18.42 -18.93
CA ALA A 163 4.50 -17.03 -18.77
C ALA A 163 4.99 -16.15 -19.93
N LEU A 164 6.25 -16.29 -20.37
CA LEU A 164 6.79 -15.54 -21.51
C LEU A 164 6.04 -15.86 -22.83
N ARG A 165 5.65 -17.12 -23.03
CA ARG A 165 4.85 -17.50 -24.20
C ARG A 165 3.43 -16.93 -24.14
N GLU A 166 2.84 -16.89 -22.96
CA GLU A 166 1.52 -16.30 -22.73
C GLU A 166 1.54 -14.75 -22.86
N GLU A 167 2.57 -14.11 -22.32
CA GLU A 167 2.80 -12.66 -22.46
C GLU A 167 3.13 -12.21 -23.89
N TRP A 168 3.58 -13.14 -24.73
CA TRP A 168 3.84 -12.91 -26.15
C TRP A 168 2.53 -12.72 -26.91
N ALA A 169 1.83 -11.62 -26.66
CA ALA A 169 0.45 -11.31 -27.06
C ALA A 169 0.31 -10.92 -28.56
N LEU A 170 0.85 -11.75 -29.47
CA LEU A 170 0.78 -11.57 -30.93
C LEU A 170 0.24 -12.85 -31.60
N PRO A 171 -0.98 -13.31 -31.28
CA PRO A 171 -1.51 -14.55 -31.83
C PRO A 171 -1.83 -14.43 -33.34
N PRO A 172 -1.79 -15.53 -34.06
CA PRO A 172 -2.23 -15.59 -35.44
C PRO A 172 -3.65 -15.06 -35.63
N GLY A 173 -3.89 -14.38 -36.75
CA GLY A 173 -5.18 -13.78 -37.10
C GLY A 173 -5.36 -12.32 -36.64
N GLN A 174 -4.54 -11.81 -35.74
CA GLN A 174 -4.57 -10.40 -35.35
C GLN A 174 -3.95 -9.49 -36.41
N PRO A 175 -4.46 -8.25 -36.58
CA PRO A 175 -3.80 -7.25 -37.42
C PRO A 175 -2.40 -6.93 -36.92
N PHE A 176 -1.46 -6.82 -37.85
CA PHE A 176 -0.10 -6.40 -37.51
C PHE A 176 -0.04 -4.91 -37.19
N GLN A 177 0.67 -4.56 -36.13
CA GLN A 177 1.04 -3.20 -35.74
C GLN A 177 2.49 -3.18 -35.23
N GLN A 178 3.31 -2.25 -35.74
CA GLN A 178 4.69 -2.09 -35.29
C GLN A 178 4.79 -1.82 -33.79
N ALA A 179 3.93 -0.95 -33.27
CA ALA A 179 3.90 -0.61 -31.85
C ALA A 179 3.57 -1.83 -30.96
N ALA A 180 2.70 -2.73 -31.41
CA ALA A 180 2.37 -3.97 -30.69
C ALA A 180 3.57 -4.94 -30.70
N TRP A 181 4.26 -5.06 -31.85
CA TRP A 181 5.46 -5.83 -32.02
C TRP A 181 6.58 -5.36 -31.07
N ASP A 182 6.84 -4.04 -31.02
CA ASP A 182 7.88 -3.48 -30.18
C ASP A 182 7.55 -3.61 -28.68
N ARG A 183 6.28 -3.41 -28.31
CA ARG A 183 5.84 -3.64 -26.93
C ARG A 183 5.98 -5.11 -26.49
N ALA A 184 5.65 -6.06 -27.38
CA ALA A 184 5.79 -7.48 -27.07
C ALA A 184 7.26 -7.85 -26.86
N LYS A 185 8.15 -7.40 -27.76
CA LYS A 185 9.59 -7.60 -27.62
C LYS A 185 10.13 -7.01 -26.31
N ASN A 186 9.80 -5.74 -26.01
CA ASN A 186 10.30 -5.09 -24.81
C ASN A 186 9.81 -5.79 -23.52
N ARG A 187 8.59 -6.29 -23.50
CA ARG A 187 8.07 -7.05 -22.35
C ARG A 187 8.84 -8.34 -22.11
N VAL A 188 9.11 -9.13 -23.14
CA VAL A 188 9.86 -10.39 -22.99
C VAL A 188 11.25 -10.14 -22.40
N ILE A 189 12.00 -9.16 -22.93
CA ILE A 189 13.33 -8.84 -22.39
C ILE A 189 13.24 -8.29 -20.96
N ALA A 190 12.27 -7.42 -20.67
CA ALA A 190 12.05 -6.91 -19.31
C ALA A 190 11.70 -8.04 -18.34
N SER A 191 10.84 -8.97 -18.74
CA SER A 191 10.45 -10.13 -17.93
C SER A 191 11.63 -11.07 -17.68
N LEU A 192 12.48 -11.32 -18.66
CA LEU A 192 13.72 -12.09 -18.46
C LEU A 192 14.63 -11.40 -17.44
N ARG A 193 14.87 -10.10 -17.60
CA ARG A 193 15.76 -9.33 -16.71
C ARG A 193 15.21 -9.25 -15.29
N SER A 194 13.91 -9.03 -15.13
CA SER A 194 13.28 -9.02 -13.82
C SER A 194 13.31 -10.39 -13.10
N ASN A 195 13.54 -11.46 -13.86
CA ASN A 195 13.70 -12.81 -13.35
C ASN A 195 15.14 -13.26 -13.14
N GLY A 196 16.10 -12.33 -13.21
CA GLY A 196 17.50 -12.56 -12.87
C GLY A 196 18.41 -12.90 -14.07
N TYR A 197 17.91 -12.86 -15.31
CA TYR A 197 18.70 -12.98 -16.52
C TYR A 197 19.11 -11.58 -17.00
N LEU A 198 20.02 -10.95 -16.26
CA LEU A 198 20.31 -9.50 -16.40
C LEU A 198 20.87 -9.10 -17.78
N GLN A 199 21.54 -10.03 -18.48
CA GLN A 199 22.08 -9.82 -19.81
C GLN A 199 21.15 -10.26 -20.94
N ALA A 200 19.86 -10.55 -20.63
CA ALA A 200 18.91 -10.97 -21.64
C ALA A 200 18.83 -10.00 -22.82
N GLN A 201 18.91 -10.53 -24.03
CA GLN A 201 18.89 -9.78 -25.27
C GLN A 201 18.22 -10.56 -26.41
N TRP A 202 17.99 -9.91 -27.51
CA TRP A 202 17.53 -10.58 -28.73
C TRP A 202 18.74 -11.16 -29.49
N ALA A 203 18.77 -12.47 -29.68
CA ALA A 203 19.69 -13.12 -30.58
C ALA A 203 19.26 -12.95 -32.05
N GLY A 204 17.96 -12.81 -32.29
CA GLY A 204 17.43 -12.54 -33.62
C GLY A 204 15.98 -12.10 -33.58
N THR A 205 15.62 -11.16 -34.45
CA THR A 205 14.23 -10.72 -34.64
C THR A 205 13.94 -10.54 -36.13
N ALA A 206 12.86 -11.12 -36.64
CA ALA A 206 12.42 -10.96 -38.02
C ALA A 206 10.89 -10.83 -38.10
N ALA A 207 10.46 -9.85 -38.90
CA ALA A 207 9.08 -9.73 -39.34
C ALA A 207 9.05 -9.84 -40.87
N GLN A 208 8.64 -10.97 -41.40
CA GLN A 208 8.55 -11.22 -42.83
C GLN A 208 7.15 -10.86 -43.31
N VAL A 209 7.06 -9.83 -44.12
CA VAL A 209 5.81 -9.36 -44.71
C VAL A 209 5.65 -9.95 -46.10
N ASN A 210 4.51 -10.57 -46.37
CA ASN A 210 4.07 -10.92 -47.71
C ASN A 210 2.95 -9.96 -48.12
N ALA A 211 3.28 -8.99 -48.95
CA ALA A 211 2.37 -7.96 -49.40
C ALA A 211 1.27 -8.51 -50.32
N ASP A 212 1.52 -9.57 -51.08
CA ASP A 212 0.53 -10.16 -52.00
C ASP A 212 -0.61 -10.85 -51.24
N THR A 213 -0.25 -11.51 -50.14
CA THR A 213 -1.21 -12.23 -49.28
C THR A 213 -1.66 -11.42 -48.06
N ASN A 214 -1.13 -10.21 -47.86
CA ASN A 214 -1.35 -9.38 -46.69
C ASN A 214 -1.15 -10.15 -45.38
N SER A 215 -0.05 -10.89 -45.30
CA SER A 215 0.29 -11.71 -44.14
C SER A 215 1.68 -11.39 -43.60
N VAL A 216 1.84 -11.53 -42.27
CA VAL A 216 3.11 -11.30 -41.58
C VAL A 216 3.48 -12.56 -40.78
N ARG A 217 4.74 -12.99 -40.93
CA ARG A 217 5.33 -14.02 -40.08
C ARG A 217 6.33 -13.36 -39.13
N LEU A 218 6.14 -13.61 -37.84
CA LEU A 218 6.98 -13.09 -36.80
C LEU A 218 7.85 -14.21 -36.23
N PHE A 219 9.14 -13.98 -36.19
CA PHE A 219 10.10 -14.92 -35.62
C PHE A 219 11.09 -14.17 -34.74
N VAL A 220 11.22 -14.59 -33.48
CA VAL A 220 12.15 -14.01 -32.53
C VAL A 220 12.88 -15.09 -31.74
N VAL A 221 14.13 -14.85 -31.43
CA VAL A 221 14.95 -15.67 -30.56
C VAL A 221 15.43 -14.80 -29.40
N ALA A 222 14.93 -15.08 -28.22
CA ALA A 222 15.37 -14.44 -26.98
C ALA A 222 16.49 -15.25 -26.34
N ASP A 223 17.65 -14.64 -26.20
CA ASP A 223 18.75 -15.21 -25.44
C ASP A 223 18.68 -14.68 -24.01
N SER A 224 18.45 -15.58 -23.06
CA SER A 224 18.40 -15.21 -21.65
C SER A 224 19.77 -14.78 -21.11
N GLY A 225 20.87 -15.22 -21.74
CA GLY A 225 22.17 -15.18 -21.09
C GLY A 225 22.18 -16.03 -19.81
N PRO A 226 23.14 -15.85 -18.91
CA PRO A 226 23.24 -16.59 -17.65
C PRO A 226 22.23 -16.11 -16.60
N LEU A 227 21.86 -16.99 -15.66
CA LEU A 227 21.11 -16.61 -14.46
C LEU A 227 22.08 -16.02 -13.42
N TYR A 228 21.81 -14.78 -13.01
CA TYR A 228 22.61 -14.10 -11.99
C TYR A 228 22.16 -14.46 -10.59
N ARG A 229 23.13 -14.77 -9.71
CA ARG A 229 22.94 -14.99 -8.27
C ARG A 229 23.87 -14.05 -7.51
N VAL A 230 23.38 -13.51 -6.39
CA VAL A 230 24.20 -12.62 -5.57
C VAL A 230 25.19 -13.43 -4.74
N GLY A 231 26.49 -13.18 -4.90
CA GLY A 231 27.56 -13.80 -4.12
C GLY A 231 28.04 -12.93 -2.97
N GLU A 232 28.28 -11.64 -3.25
CA GLU A 232 28.79 -10.68 -2.27
C GLU A 232 27.91 -9.43 -2.28
N ILE A 233 27.73 -8.83 -1.08
CA ILE A 233 27.03 -7.55 -0.94
C ILE A 233 28.01 -6.52 -0.40
N ARG A 234 28.16 -5.40 -1.09
CA ARG A 234 28.92 -4.24 -0.61
C ARG A 234 27.97 -3.09 -0.33
N SER A 235 28.11 -2.50 0.87
CA SER A 235 27.33 -1.34 1.27
C SER A 235 28.05 -0.04 0.98
N ALA A 236 27.29 0.99 0.60
CA ALA A 236 27.76 2.37 0.42
C ALA A 236 26.75 3.35 1.01
N GLY A 237 27.22 4.53 1.48
CA GLY A 237 26.38 5.56 2.04
C GLY A 237 26.12 5.41 3.54
N LEU A 238 26.90 4.60 4.24
CA LEU A 238 26.89 4.51 5.71
C LEU A 238 27.81 5.58 6.30
N GLU A 239 27.26 6.46 7.13
CA GLU A 239 27.98 7.54 7.81
C GLU A 239 27.95 7.37 9.33
N ARG A 240 26.77 7.03 9.90
CA ARG A 240 26.53 6.88 11.33
C ARG A 240 26.44 5.43 11.76
N TYR A 241 26.09 4.55 10.86
CA TYR A 241 25.92 3.12 11.10
C TYR A 241 27.07 2.33 10.50
N ASP A 242 27.36 1.17 11.08
CA ASP A 242 28.26 0.18 10.51
C ASP A 242 27.47 -0.86 9.68
N GLU A 243 28.19 -1.69 8.95
CA GLU A 243 27.59 -2.73 8.10
C GLU A 243 26.72 -3.72 8.89
N LEU A 244 27.01 -3.94 10.17
CA LEU A 244 26.21 -4.82 11.03
C LEU A 244 24.78 -4.28 11.27
N ALA A 245 24.51 -3.01 10.96
CA ALA A 245 23.16 -2.48 11.04
C ALA A 245 22.26 -2.92 9.87
N VAL A 246 22.84 -3.33 8.74
CA VAL A 246 22.12 -3.64 7.51
C VAL A 246 22.35 -5.06 7.00
N LEU A 247 23.56 -5.62 7.14
CA LEU A 247 23.88 -6.94 6.60
C LEU A 247 22.96 -8.07 7.07
N PRO A 248 22.47 -8.13 8.32
CA PRO A 248 21.52 -9.16 8.74
C PRO A 248 20.23 -9.16 7.93
N ALA A 249 19.76 -7.98 7.48
CA ALA A 249 18.60 -7.86 6.62
C ALA A 249 18.88 -8.21 5.15
N ALA A 250 20.10 -7.92 4.68
CA ALA A 250 20.53 -8.11 3.30
C ALA A 250 21.01 -9.55 2.99
N ARG A 251 21.51 -10.29 3.99
CA ARG A 251 22.11 -11.64 3.82
C ARG A 251 21.19 -12.63 3.09
N GLU A 252 19.88 -12.46 3.19
CA GLU A 252 18.95 -13.37 2.51
C GLU A 252 19.05 -13.32 0.98
N LEU A 253 19.65 -12.27 0.43
CA LEU A 253 19.89 -12.14 -1.00
C LEU A 253 21.04 -13.06 -1.48
N ILE A 254 21.98 -13.40 -0.59
CA ILE A 254 23.17 -14.19 -0.95
C ILE A 254 22.76 -15.61 -1.40
N GLY A 255 23.24 -16.03 -2.56
CA GLY A 255 22.97 -17.33 -3.18
C GLY A 255 21.63 -17.40 -3.92
N ARG A 256 20.74 -16.41 -3.74
CA ARG A 256 19.45 -16.36 -4.43
C ARG A 256 19.60 -15.77 -5.84
N PRO A 257 18.71 -16.16 -6.78
CA PRO A 257 18.60 -15.47 -8.06
C PRO A 257 18.30 -13.98 -7.86
N ALA A 258 18.99 -13.14 -8.64
CA ALA A 258 18.85 -11.68 -8.59
C ALA A 258 17.56 -11.21 -9.28
N THR A 259 16.41 -11.74 -8.83
CA THR A 259 15.11 -11.34 -9.37
C THR A 259 14.67 -10.00 -8.78
N GLU A 260 13.92 -9.23 -9.55
CA GLU A 260 13.35 -7.96 -9.08
C GLU A 260 12.52 -8.13 -7.80
N GLN A 261 11.79 -9.24 -7.67
CA GLN A 261 11.03 -9.54 -6.46
C GLN A 261 11.93 -9.77 -5.25
N THR A 262 12.98 -10.61 -5.39
CA THR A 262 13.93 -10.88 -4.30
C THR A 262 14.65 -9.61 -3.86
N ILE A 263 15.02 -8.77 -4.82
CA ILE A 263 15.68 -7.47 -4.56
C ILE A 263 14.73 -6.54 -3.81
N ARG A 264 13.46 -6.40 -4.27
CA ARG A 264 12.46 -5.57 -3.59
C ARG A 264 12.17 -6.06 -2.17
N ASP A 265 12.01 -7.37 -1.98
CA ASP A 265 11.75 -7.95 -0.65
C ASP A 265 12.86 -7.59 0.34
N VAL A 266 14.13 -7.60 -0.11
CA VAL A 266 15.26 -7.20 0.73
C VAL A 266 15.34 -5.68 0.93
N GLN A 267 15.04 -4.88 -0.10
CA GLN A 267 14.95 -3.42 0.02
C GLN A 267 13.88 -3.02 1.05
N ASP A 268 12.68 -3.59 0.96
CA ASP A 268 11.60 -3.34 1.90
C ASP A 268 11.98 -3.75 3.32
N ARG A 269 12.68 -4.87 3.48
CA ARG A 269 13.18 -5.31 4.79
C ARG A 269 14.19 -4.32 5.37
N ILE A 270 15.09 -3.77 4.54
CA ILE A 270 16.07 -2.77 4.97
C ILE A 270 15.36 -1.47 5.36
N LEU A 271 14.38 -1.01 4.59
CA LEU A 271 13.59 0.17 4.91
C LEU A 271 12.76 -0.01 6.18
N ASN A 272 12.23 -1.21 6.41
CA ASN A 272 11.51 -1.56 7.65
C ASN A 272 12.41 -1.62 8.90
N LEU A 273 13.74 -1.54 8.75
CA LEU A 273 14.62 -1.31 9.90
C LEU A 273 14.37 0.06 10.54
N GLY A 274 13.85 1.01 9.77
CA GLY A 274 13.61 2.39 10.21
C GLY A 274 14.88 3.23 10.35
N LEU A 275 16.03 2.72 9.88
CA LEU A 275 17.33 3.40 9.95
C LEU A 275 17.67 4.15 8.65
N PHE A 276 17.03 3.78 7.54
CA PHE A 276 17.33 4.26 6.21
C PHE A 276 16.08 4.86 5.54
N GLU A 277 16.27 5.94 4.80
CA GLU A 277 15.23 6.56 3.95
C GLU A 277 15.15 5.92 2.56
N SER A 278 16.30 5.44 2.05
CA SER A 278 16.36 4.73 0.80
C SER A 278 17.40 3.61 0.84
N ALA A 279 17.08 2.52 0.15
CA ALA A 279 17.95 1.38 -0.07
C ALA A 279 17.81 0.97 -1.54
N ILE A 280 18.87 1.06 -2.30
CA ILE A 280 18.91 0.67 -3.73
C ILE A 280 19.91 -0.46 -3.84
N ILE A 281 19.48 -1.58 -4.41
CA ILE A 281 20.35 -2.73 -4.68
C ILE A 281 20.56 -2.82 -6.19
N ASP A 282 21.80 -2.73 -6.61
CA ASP A 282 22.22 -2.90 -7.98
C ASP A 282 23.13 -4.12 -8.09
N VAL A 283 22.82 -5.03 -9.00
CA VAL A 283 23.61 -6.25 -9.21
C VAL A 283 24.45 -6.09 -10.47
N ASP A 284 25.76 -6.27 -10.32
CA ASP A 284 26.69 -6.10 -11.42
C ASP A 284 26.50 -7.16 -12.51
N ALA A 285 25.86 -6.73 -13.59
CA ALA A 285 25.66 -7.57 -14.77
C ALA A 285 26.94 -7.82 -15.57
N ALA A 286 28.04 -7.11 -15.30
CA ALA A 286 29.36 -7.34 -15.92
C ALA A 286 30.25 -8.27 -15.10
N SER A 287 29.74 -8.82 -13.99
CA SER A 287 30.46 -9.78 -13.14
C SER A 287 30.97 -10.96 -13.96
N PRO A 288 32.27 -11.32 -13.84
CA PRO A 288 32.84 -12.45 -14.57
C PRO A 288 32.24 -13.81 -14.18
N ASP A 289 31.70 -13.92 -12.97
CA ASP A 289 30.97 -15.10 -12.51
C ASP A 289 29.51 -14.71 -12.18
N PRO A 290 28.55 -15.02 -13.06
CA PRO A 290 27.13 -14.76 -12.83
C PRO A 290 26.57 -15.47 -11.60
N ALA A 291 27.13 -16.61 -11.20
CA ALA A 291 26.69 -17.36 -10.03
C ALA A 291 27.13 -16.72 -8.69
N GLN A 292 28.10 -15.80 -8.74
CA GLN A 292 28.68 -15.09 -7.61
C GLN A 292 28.75 -13.56 -7.87
N ALA A 293 27.71 -13.01 -8.49
CA ALA A 293 27.70 -11.60 -8.86
C ALA A 293 27.74 -10.69 -7.62
N GLN A 294 28.46 -9.57 -7.73
CA GLN A 294 28.51 -8.55 -6.70
C GLN A 294 27.24 -7.70 -6.72
N ALA A 295 26.66 -7.46 -5.56
CA ALA A 295 25.58 -6.51 -5.38
C ALA A 295 26.07 -5.27 -4.62
N LEU A 296 25.83 -4.08 -5.16
CA LEU A 296 26.05 -2.81 -4.48
C LEU A 296 24.75 -2.38 -3.80
N LEU A 297 24.79 -2.25 -2.48
CA LEU A 297 23.72 -1.72 -1.67
C LEU A 297 23.99 -0.25 -1.36
N ALA A 298 23.37 0.66 -2.11
CA ALA A 298 23.45 2.09 -1.90
C ALA A 298 22.37 2.53 -0.90
N LEU A 299 22.80 3.10 0.22
CA LEU A 299 21.97 3.47 1.35
C LEU A 299 21.96 4.99 1.57
N ARG A 300 20.82 5.51 1.98
CA ARG A 300 20.72 6.85 2.56
C ARG A 300 20.12 6.72 3.96
N GLU A 301 20.88 7.17 4.96
CA GLU A 301 20.47 7.11 6.35
C GLU A 301 19.33 8.08 6.64
N ALA A 302 18.34 7.62 7.43
CA ALA A 302 17.26 8.47 7.93
C ALA A 302 17.79 9.49 8.96
N PRO A 303 17.11 10.62 9.18
CA PRO A 303 17.48 11.59 10.22
C PRO A 303 17.66 10.91 11.57
N LEU A 304 18.70 11.32 12.32
CA LEU A 304 18.99 10.75 13.64
C LEU A 304 17.81 10.88 14.59
N GLN A 305 17.15 12.03 14.55
CA GLN A 305 15.95 12.33 15.33
C GLN A 305 14.84 12.81 14.41
N GLN A 306 13.64 12.39 14.74
CA GLN A 306 12.43 12.79 14.04
C GLN A 306 11.33 13.02 15.07
N ALA A 307 10.65 14.13 14.97
CA ALA A 307 9.47 14.45 15.76
C ALA A 307 8.28 14.67 14.83
N THR A 308 7.14 14.12 15.19
CA THR A 308 5.89 14.24 14.44
C THR A 308 4.78 14.65 15.38
N VAL A 309 4.02 15.67 15.01
CA VAL A 309 2.85 16.13 15.76
C VAL A 309 1.60 15.78 14.97
N GLY A 310 0.64 15.16 15.64
CA GLY A 310 -0.65 14.81 15.08
C GLY A 310 -1.79 15.43 15.88
N VAL A 311 -2.88 15.73 15.20
CA VAL A 311 -4.16 16.05 15.84
C VAL A 311 -5.20 15.06 15.37
N GLY A 312 -6.07 14.62 16.27
CA GLY A 312 -7.07 13.65 15.96
C GLY A 312 -8.35 13.88 16.76
N PHE A 313 -9.41 13.26 16.30
CA PHE A 313 -10.67 13.17 17.01
C PHE A 313 -11.23 11.76 16.81
N ALA A 314 -11.66 11.13 17.89
CA ALA A 314 -12.40 9.88 17.82
C ALA A 314 -13.59 9.94 18.79
N ASP A 315 -14.72 9.30 18.43
CA ASP A 315 -15.91 9.26 19.29
C ASP A 315 -15.62 8.64 20.65
N ASN A 316 -14.65 7.72 20.68
CA ASN A 316 -14.27 6.96 21.87
C ASN A 316 -13.39 7.71 22.86
N THR A 317 -12.57 8.66 22.39
CA THR A 317 -11.52 9.32 23.20
C THR A 317 -11.55 10.85 23.10
N GLY A 318 -12.47 11.40 22.32
CA GLY A 318 -12.61 12.83 22.10
C GLY A 318 -11.48 13.43 21.24
N ALA A 319 -11.28 14.72 21.36
CA ALA A 319 -10.18 15.42 20.72
C ALA A 319 -8.85 15.07 21.39
N GLN A 320 -7.81 14.85 20.57
CA GLN A 320 -6.49 14.44 21.04
C GLN A 320 -5.35 15.09 20.24
N ILE A 321 -4.23 15.29 20.91
CA ILE A 321 -2.96 15.71 20.32
C ILE A 321 -1.97 14.57 20.55
N THR A 322 -1.24 14.20 19.52
CA THR A 322 -0.21 13.16 19.58
C THR A 322 1.15 13.77 19.23
N LEU A 323 2.16 13.48 20.03
CA LEU A 323 3.56 13.79 19.76
C LEU A 323 4.31 12.45 19.68
N GLU A 324 4.92 12.18 18.54
CA GLU A 324 5.79 11.04 18.35
C GLU A 324 7.22 11.51 18.17
N HIS A 325 8.16 10.86 18.84
CA HIS A 325 9.58 11.15 18.73
C HIS A 325 10.37 9.86 18.57
N THR A 326 11.20 9.82 17.55
CA THR A 326 12.11 8.71 17.28
C THR A 326 13.55 9.19 17.35
N HIS A 327 14.39 8.50 18.13
CA HIS A 327 15.83 8.69 18.15
C HIS A 327 16.52 7.37 17.73
N ARG A 328 17.19 7.38 16.58
CA ARG A 328 17.63 6.15 15.90
C ARG A 328 18.98 5.60 16.40
N ARG A 329 19.66 6.29 17.31
CA ARG A 329 20.95 5.86 17.89
C ARG A 329 21.12 6.50 19.27
N ILE A 330 20.26 6.08 20.22
CA ILE A 330 20.28 6.68 21.57
C ILE A 330 21.62 6.36 22.28
N PHE A 331 22.22 7.37 22.91
CA PHE A 331 23.51 7.27 23.62
C PHE A 331 24.63 6.63 22.79
N ASP A 332 24.64 6.88 21.47
CA ASP A 332 25.57 6.28 20.51
C ASP A 332 25.60 4.73 20.53
N THR A 333 24.52 4.13 21.00
CA THR A 333 24.35 2.67 21.01
C THR A 333 23.60 2.17 19.77
N ARG A 334 23.56 0.85 19.58
CA ARG A 334 22.72 0.23 18.54
C ARG A 334 21.28 0.02 19.00
N TRP A 335 20.68 1.06 19.62
CA TRP A 335 19.31 1.06 20.07
C TRP A 335 18.56 2.24 19.47
N VAL A 336 17.36 1.97 19.01
CA VAL A 336 16.38 2.95 18.56
C VAL A 336 15.40 3.19 19.69
N MET A 337 15.16 4.44 20.02
CA MET A 337 14.13 4.86 20.96
C MET A 337 12.95 5.45 20.20
N HIS A 338 11.77 4.97 20.52
CA HIS A 338 10.54 5.56 20.02
C HIS A 338 9.64 5.96 21.19
N ASN A 339 9.14 7.19 21.19
CA ASN A 339 8.22 7.71 22.20
C ASN A 339 6.96 8.22 21.54
N LYS A 340 5.84 7.98 22.19
CA LYS A 340 4.54 8.53 21.83
C LYS A 340 3.87 9.11 23.07
N LEU A 341 3.51 10.37 22.99
CA LEU A 341 2.69 11.05 23.99
C LEU A 341 1.37 11.46 23.32
N GLN A 342 0.28 10.98 23.86
CA GLN A 342 -1.06 11.31 23.42
C GLN A 342 -1.81 11.98 24.58
N LEU A 343 -2.32 13.17 24.34
CA LEU A 343 -3.09 13.94 25.30
C LEU A 343 -4.47 14.19 24.71
N GLY A 344 -5.48 13.67 25.35
CA GLY A 344 -6.88 13.79 24.93
C GLY A 344 -7.81 14.08 26.12
N GLN A 345 -9.09 14.28 25.80
CA GLN A 345 -10.10 14.63 26.81
C GLN A 345 -10.40 13.45 27.75
N GLU A 346 -10.53 12.26 27.18
CA GLU A 346 -10.88 11.03 27.91
C GLU A 346 -9.69 10.12 28.13
N GLN A 347 -8.63 10.25 27.28
CA GLN A 347 -7.47 9.39 27.35
C GLN A 347 -6.18 10.21 27.28
N SER A 348 -5.27 9.96 28.22
CA SER A 348 -3.90 10.40 28.17
C SER A 348 -2.98 9.18 28.24
N LEU A 349 -2.03 9.10 27.29
CA LEU A 349 -1.15 7.94 27.12
C LEU A 349 0.27 8.43 26.86
N TRP A 350 1.21 7.86 27.56
CA TRP A 350 2.62 7.88 27.16
C TRP A 350 3.10 6.44 26.95
N SER A 351 3.76 6.18 25.82
CA SER A 351 4.44 4.93 25.56
C SER A 351 5.85 5.19 25.06
N GLY A 352 6.80 4.39 25.51
CA GLY A 352 8.18 4.44 25.07
C GLY A 352 8.70 3.04 24.83
N ASP A 353 9.43 2.84 23.75
CA ASP A 353 10.14 1.61 23.48
C ASP A 353 11.58 1.86 23.04
N LEU A 354 12.42 0.95 23.45
CA LEU A 354 13.81 0.81 23.05
C LEU A 354 13.95 -0.51 22.31
N THR A 355 14.36 -0.45 21.05
CA THR A 355 14.57 -1.63 20.21
C THR A 355 16.02 -1.70 19.75
N SER A 356 16.68 -2.85 19.91
CA SER A 356 18.04 -3.02 19.35
C SER A 356 17.98 -3.06 17.82
N HIS A 357 19.12 -2.82 17.17
CA HIS A 357 19.25 -3.18 15.76
C HIS A 357 19.02 -4.68 15.56
N LEU A 358 18.80 -5.08 14.32
CA LEU A 358 18.53 -6.47 13.94
C LEU A 358 19.77 -7.33 14.24
N HIS A 359 19.55 -8.45 14.92
CA HIS A 359 20.58 -9.48 15.15
C HIS A 359 20.60 -10.49 13.98
N ASP A 360 21.68 -11.29 13.92
CA ASP A 360 21.86 -12.30 12.87
C ASP A 360 20.78 -13.39 12.86
N ASP A 361 20.12 -13.63 14.01
CA ASP A 361 18.99 -14.55 14.14
C ASP A 361 17.65 -13.97 13.69
N GLY A 362 17.66 -12.72 13.21
CA GLY A 362 16.48 -11.99 12.74
C GLY A 362 15.60 -11.43 13.85
N TYR A 363 16.07 -11.45 15.11
CA TYR A 363 15.38 -10.84 16.24
C TYR A 363 15.98 -9.49 16.62
N ARG A 364 15.18 -8.66 17.28
CA ARG A 364 15.57 -7.43 17.97
C ARG A 364 15.20 -7.57 19.44
N ASN A 365 16.04 -7.09 20.34
CA ASN A 365 15.68 -6.97 21.75
C ASN A 365 14.75 -5.77 21.92
N LEU A 366 13.81 -5.88 22.84
CA LEU A 366 12.81 -4.87 23.15
C LEU A 366 12.78 -4.60 24.65
N LEU A 367 12.80 -3.32 25.03
CA LEU A 367 12.39 -2.84 26.33
C LEU A 367 11.33 -1.77 26.11
N ALA A 368 10.15 -1.92 26.70
CA ALA A 368 9.06 -0.96 26.50
C ALA A 368 8.32 -0.67 27.80
N GLY A 369 7.76 0.53 27.88
CA GLY A 369 6.91 0.96 28.98
C GLY A 369 5.77 1.83 28.48
N GLN A 370 4.65 1.79 29.20
CA GLN A 370 3.48 2.63 28.93
C GLN A 370 2.86 3.05 30.24
N THR A 371 2.31 4.24 30.26
CA THR A 371 1.32 4.68 31.26
C THR A 371 0.12 5.27 30.56
N GLU A 372 -1.05 4.93 31.06
CA GLU A 372 -2.32 5.36 30.50
C GLU A 372 -3.26 5.81 31.62
N ARG A 373 -3.95 6.92 31.40
CA ARG A 373 -5.10 7.33 32.17
C ARG A 373 -6.30 7.44 31.23
N LEU A 374 -7.33 6.65 31.48
CA LEU A 374 -8.60 6.65 30.78
C LEU A 374 -9.69 7.08 31.74
N SER A 375 -10.43 8.12 31.38
CA SER A 375 -11.54 8.68 32.17
C SER A 375 -12.77 8.70 31.28
N THR A 376 -13.74 7.84 31.55
CA THR A 376 -15.05 7.84 30.90
C THR A 376 -16.12 8.26 31.90
N ASN A 377 -17.40 8.31 31.49
CA ASN A 377 -18.49 8.67 32.40
C ASN A 377 -18.64 7.67 33.57
N ASP A 378 -18.22 6.42 33.38
CA ASP A 378 -18.51 5.30 34.28
C ASP A 378 -17.28 4.72 34.97
N GLU A 379 -16.06 5.10 34.51
CA GLU A 379 -14.81 4.58 35.05
C GLU A 379 -13.65 5.58 34.98
N LEU A 380 -12.75 5.51 35.96
CA LEU A 380 -11.42 6.08 35.90
C LEU A 380 -10.41 4.95 36.03
N ARG A 381 -9.62 4.73 34.97
CA ARG A 381 -8.55 3.74 34.98
C ARG A 381 -7.18 4.41 34.82
N THR A 382 -6.28 4.10 35.75
CA THR A 382 -4.86 4.44 35.63
C THR A 382 -4.06 3.15 35.56
N SER A 383 -3.32 2.96 34.49
CA SER A 383 -2.53 1.73 34.31
C SER A 383 -1.15 2.02 33.78
N TRP A 384 -0.20 1.13 34.06
CA TRP A 384 1.12 1.16 33.49
C TRP A 384 1.69 -0.26 33.36
N TYR A 385 2.60 -0.42 32.41
CA TYR A 385 3.37 -1.64 32.28
C TYR A 385 4.83 -1.36 31.93
N VAL A 386 5.68 -2.32 32.24
CA VAL A 386 7.03 -2.46 31.73
C VAL A 386 7.19 -3.86 31.15
N ARG A 387 7.73 -3.95 29.95
CA ARG A 387 7.99 -5.22 29.29
C ARG A 387 9.40 -5.29 28.73
N ALA A 388 9.97 -6.50 28.79
CA ALA A 388 11.26 -6.80 28.20
C ALA A 388 11.15 -8.10 27.39
N GLY A 389 11.74 -8.12 26.20
CA GLY A 389 11.60 -9.28 25.33
C GLY A 389 12.33 -9.17 24.01
N ARG A 390 11.89 -9.95 23.06
CA ARG A 390 12.44 -10.00 21.70
C ARG A 390 11.33 -10.02 20.66
N THR A 391 11.51 -9.25 19.61
CA THR A 391 10.60 -9.20 18.47
C THR A 391 11.30 -9.63 17.20
N ARG A 392 10.57 -10.32 16.33
CA ARG A 392 10.99 -10.65 14.96
C ARG A 392 9.86 -10.26 14.00
N ASP A 393 10.19 -9.43 13.05
CA ASP A 393 9.26 -9.03 11.98
C ASP A 393 9.80 -9.47 10.63
N SER A 394 8.94 -10.14 9.87
CA SER A 394 9.14 -10.50 8.47
C SER A 394 7.92 -10.06 7.67
N LEU A 395 7.99 -10.11 6.35
CA LEU A 395 6.88 -9.69 5.48
C LEU A 395 5.54 -10.34 5.85
N ARG A 396 5.55 -11.63 6.23
CA ARG A 396 4.33 -12.38 6.55
C ARG A 396 4.12 -12.65 8.03
N ILE A 397 5.18 -12.69 8.84
CA ILE A 397 5.10 -13.16 10.23
C ILE A 397 5.75 -12.16 11.17
N TRP A 398 4.99 -11.70 12.14
CA TRP A 398 5.48 -10.94 13.27
C TRP A 398 5.36 -11.77 14.55
N ARG A 399 6.40 -11.77 15.36
CA ARG A 399 6.47 -12.49 16.64
C ARG A 399 7.03 -11.59 17.71
N LEU A 400 6.45 -11.69 18.91
CA LEU A 400 6.93 -11.00 20.11
C LEU A 400 6.86 -11.95 21.29
N ILE A 401 8.00 -12.15 21.96
CA ILE A 401 8.15 -12.95 23.17
C ILE A 401 8.62 -12.01 24.26
N TYR A 402 7.89 -11.89 25.37
CA TYR A 402 8.23 -10.91 26.40
C TYR A 402 7.74 -11.30 27.78
N GLY A 403 8.49 -10.85 28.80
CA GLY A 403 8.00 -10.73 30.15
C GLY A 403 7.39 -9.36 30.37
N GLU A 404 6.30 -9.27 31.11
CA GLU A 404 5.60 -8.01 31.40
C GLU A 404 5.21 -7.95 32.87
N TYR A 405 5.49 -6.79 33.49
CA TYR A 405 4.86 -6.41 34.74
C TYR A 405 3.87 -5.29 34.46
N THR A 406 2.63 -5.46 34.88
CA THR A 406 1.54 -4.48 34.71
C THR A 406 0.82 -4.21 36.03
N ARG A 407 0.36 -2.97 36.22
CA ARG A 407 -0.53 -2.56 37.30
C ARG A 407 -1.66 -1.71 36.76
N SER A 408 -2.85 -1.90 37.32
CA SER A 408 -4.05 -1.16 36.96
C SER A 408 -4.80 -0.77 38.22
N LEU A 409 -5.08 0.54 38.35
CA LEU A 409 -6.06 1.09 39.28
C LEU A 409 -7.32 1.36 38.48
N LEU A 410 -8.43 0.81 38.89
CA LEU A 410 -9.75 1.01 38.33
C LEU A 410 -10.70 1.51 39.41
N GLU A 411 -11.26 2.68 39.22
CA GLU A 411 -12.27 3.32 40.09
C GLU A 411 -13.61 3.33 39.34
N THR A 412 -14.65 2.77 39.92
CA THR A 412 -16.01 2.70 39.37
C THR A 412 -17.06 2.93 40.45
N SER A 413 -18.32 3.11 40.05
CA SER A 413 -19.45 3.16 41.01
C SER A 413 -19.66 1.83 41.73
N ALA A 414 -19.14 0.71 41.20
CA ALA A 414 -19.23 -0.61 41.84
C ALA A 414 -18.12 -0.88 42.86
N GLY A 415 -17.13 0.01 42.94
CA GLY A 415 -15.97 -0.11 43.81
C GLY A 415 -14.64 0.10 43.05
N ASP A 416 -13.57 -0.05 43.80
CA ASP A 416 -12.20 0.18 43.32
C ASP A 416 -11.43 -1.15 43.24
N ASN A 417 -10.56 -1.25 42.23
CA ASN A 417 -9.69 -2.41 42.03
C ASN A 417 -8.25 -1.93 41.80
N ASP A 418 -7.32 -2.29 42.67
CA ASP A 418 -5.89 -2.11 42.50
C ASP A 418 -5.23 -3.46 42.27
N SER A 419 -4.81 -3.74 41.07
CA SER A 419 -4.29 -5.03 40.69
C SER A 419 -3.00 -4.94 39.88
N GLN A 420 -2.14 -5.92 40.09
CA GLN A 420 -0.85 -6.04 39.43
C GLN A 420 -0.61 -7.48 38.99
N ALA A 421 0.19 -7.65 37.94
CA ALA A 421 0.51 -8.97 37.43
C ALA A 421 1.90 -9.01 36.82
N LEU A 422 2.56 -10.16 36.99
CA LEU A 422 3.75 -10.53 36.24
C LEU A 422 3.41 -11.67 35.30
N SER A 423 3.73 -11.54 34.01
CA SER A 423 3.37 -12.53 33.00
C SER A 423 4.48 -12.78 31.99
N ALA A 424 4.54 -13.99 31.47
CA ALA A 424 5.28 -14.37 30.28
C ALA A 424 4.31 -14.46 29.10
N ASN A 425 4.64 -13.81 28.01
CA ASN A 425 3.74 -13.57 26.90
C ASN A 425 4.35 -14.02 25.58
N TYR A 426 3.50 -14.54 24.69
CA TYR A 426 3.80 -14.79 23.29
C TYR A 426 2.72 -14.18 22.42
N HIS A 427 3.12 -13.36 21.45
CA HIS A 427 2.23 -12.79 20.47
C HIS A 427 2.74 -13.17 19.07
N TRP A 428 1.87 -13.71 18.25
CA TRP A 428 2.12 -14.12 16.89
C TRP A 428 1.09 -13.54 15.95
N THR A 429 1.54 -12.92 14.85
CA THR A 429 0.67 -12.41 13.80
C THR A 429 1.15 -12.95 12.45
N TRP A 430 0.26 -13.55 11.70
CA TRP A 430 0.47 -13.96 10.33
C TRP A 430 -0.36 -13.09 9.39
N ARG A 431 0.28 -12.57 8.35
CA ARG A 431 -0.28 -11.63 7.39
C ARG A 431 -0.12 -12.22 5.99
N ASP A 432 -1.21 -12.51 5.31
CA ASP A 432 -1.25 -12.94 3.92
C ASP A 432 -2.27 -12.07 3.20
N VAL A 433 -1.85 -10.84 2.92
CA VAL A 433 -2.66 -9.78 2.31
C VAL A 433 -1.90 -9.13 1.16
N ASP A 434 -2.64 -8.58 0.22
CA ASP A 434 -2.12 -7.87 -0.95
C ASP A 434 -1.42 -6.55 -0.60
N ASP A 435 -1.92 -5.81 0.38
CA ASP A 435 -1.35 -4.56 0.87
C ASP A 435 -1.49 -4.48 2.40
N LEU A 436 -0.40 -4.10 3.10
CA LEU A 436 -0.41 -4.03 4.56
C LEU A 436 -1.16 -2.81 5.12
N ARG A 437 -1.29 -1.73 4.36
CA ARG A 437 -1.94 -0.49 4.78
C ARG A 437 -3.43 -0.47 4.43
N THR A 438 -3.76 -0.92 3.24
CA THR A 438 -5.13 -0.91 2.70
C THR A 438 -5.50 -2.25 2.09
N PRO A 439 -5.55 -3.35 2.87
CA PRO A 439 -5.77 -4.67 2.33
C PRO A 439 -7.13 -4.77 1.65
N THR A 440 -7.14 -5.39 0.47
CA THR A 440 -8.36 -5.68 -0.30
C THR A 440 -8.59 -7.17 -0.47
N ARG A 441 -7.54 -7.99 -0.27
CA ARG A 441 -7.59 -9.44 -0.42
C ARG A 441 -6.66 -10.11 0.58
N GLY A 442 -7.10 -11.25 1.11
CA GLY A 442 -6.30 -12.10 1.99
C GLY A 442 -6.75 -12.11 3.43
N THR A 443 -5.90 -12.58 4.34
CA THR A 443 -6.22 -12.73 5.76
C THR A 443 -5.08 -12.32 6.68
N VAL A 444 -5.46 -11.85 7.88
CA VAL A 444 -4.55 -11.56 8.99
C VAL A 444 -5.02 -12.35 10.20
N TRP A 445 -4.12 -13.09 10.80
CA TRP A 445 -4.33 -13.86 12.02
C TRP A 445 -3.44 -13.33 13.12
N SER A 446 -3.99 -13.06 14.30
CA SER A 446 -3.24 -12.63 15.48
C SER A 446 -3.62 -13.50 16.66
N LEU A 447 -2.63 -14.11 17.30
CA LEU A 447 -2.79 -14.97 18.46
C LEU A 447 -1.90 -14.47 19.59
N GLN A 448 -2.46 -14.36 20.79
CA GLN A 448 -1.76 -13.96 21.98
C GLN A 448 -2.00 -14.99 23.09
N GLY A 449 -0.94 -15.38 23.76
CA GLY A 449 -0.99 -16.23 24.94
C GLY A 449 -0.18 -15.61 26.07
N ALA A 450 -0.68 -15.66 27.29
CA ALA A 450 0.03 -15.24 28.47
C ALA A 450 -0.17 -16.25 29.62
N LEU A 451 0.90 -16.47 30.37
CA LEU A 451 0.89 -17.19 31.64
C LEU A 451 1.44 -16.25 32.71
N GLY A 452 0.72 -16.07 33.80
CA GLY A 452 1.13 -15.10 34.80
C GLY A 452 0.61 -15.40 36.20
N TYR A 453 1.02 -14.53 37.10
CA TYR A 453 0.56 -14.47 38.47
C TYR A 453 0.10 -13.06 38.78
N ALA A 454 -1.14 -12.93 39.25
CA ALA A 454 -1.75 -11.66 39.61
C ALA A 454 -1.95 -11.57 41.12
N ARG A 455 -1.97 -10.34 41.60
CA ARG A 455 -2.37 -9.96 42.95
C ARG A 455 -3.17 -8.68 42.86
N GLY A 456 -4.29 -8.62 43.58
CA GLY A 456 -5.08 -7.43 43.61
C GLY A 456 -5.89 -7.27 44.90
N THR A 457 -6.31 -6.03 45.12
CA THR A 457 -7.19 -5.64 46.21
C THR A 457 -8.45 -5.07 45.60
N THR A 458 -9.59 -5.63 45.97
CA THR A 458 -10.91 -5.16 45.51
C THR A 458 -11.72 -4.62 46.69
N THR A 459 -12.35 -3.45 46.47
CA THR A 459 -13.26 -2.83 47.39
C THR A 459 -14.64 -2.80 46.75
N THR A 460 -15.63 -3.52 47.26
CA THR A 460 -16.95 -3.69 46.64
C THR A 460 -17.88 -2.49 46.82
N ILE A 461 -17.56 -1.54 47.69
CA ILE A 461 -18.24 -0.26 47.86
C ILE A 461 -17.19 0.76 48.26
N PRO A 462 -17.21 2.03 47.80
CA PRO A 462 -16.29 3.05 48.24
C PRO A 462 -16.25 3.14 49.78
N GLY A 463 -15.08 2.84 50.37
CA GLY A 463 -14.89 2.76 51.83
C GLY A 463 -15.34 1.45 52.49
N GLY A 464 -15.66 0.41 51.72
CA GLY A 464 -16.05 -0.93 52.20
C GLY A 464 -14.90 -1.84 52.57
N ALA A 465 -15.18 -3.10 52.88
CA ALA A 465 -14.17 -4.10 53.20
C ALA A 465 -13.25 -4.37 51.97
N MET A 466 -11.95 -4.41 52.23
CA MET A 466 -10.94 -4.78 51.23
C MET A 466 -10.77 -6.29 51.19
N THR A 467 -10.75 -6.86 50.00
CA THR A 467 -10.43 -8.28 49.79
C THR A 467 -9.11 -8.35 49.00
N ASP A 468 -8.14 -9.03 49.58
CA ASP A 468 -6.82 -9.28 48.97
C ASP A 468 -6.78 -10.69 48.41
N ASP A 469 -6.48 -10.83 47.11
CA ASP A 469 -6.40 -12.10 46.43
C ASP A 469 -5.13 -12.16 45.56
N ALA A 470 -4.57 -13.37 45.43
CA ALA A 470 -3.40 -13.60 44.61
C ALA A 470 -3.41 -15.03 44.04
N GLY A 471 -3.05 -15.17 42.77
CA GLY A 471 -3.04 -16.48 42.12
C GLY A 471 -2.58 -16.47 40.67
N PRO A 472 -2.45 -17.66 40.09
CA PRO A 472 -2.07 -17.80 38.68
C PRO A 472 -3.24 -17.47 37.75
N PHE A 473 -2.90 -17.00 36.57
CA PHE A 473 -3.85 -16.83 35.46
C PHE A 473 -3.24 -17.24 34.12
N THR A 474 -4.10 -17.59 33.19
CA THR A 474 -3.74 -17.82 31.79
C THR A 474 -4.64 -16.97 30.91
N ARG A 475 -4.09 -16.23 29.96
CA ARG A 475 -4.84 -15.43 29.01
C ARG A 475 -4.58 -15.93 27.59
N LEU A 476 -5.66 -16.16 26.85
CA LEU A 476 -5.64 -16.47 25.43
C LEU A 476 -6.50 -15.46 24.69
N TYR A 477 -5.99 -14.97 23.57
CA TYR A 477 -6.71 -14.07 22.68
C TYR A 477 -6.38 -14.38 21.23
N GLY A 478 -7.39 -14.41 20.40
CA GLY A 478 -7.26 -14.61 18.96
C GLY A 478 -8.10 -13.61 18.19
N ARG A 479 -7.53 -13.09 17.11
CA ARG A 479 -8.21 -12.22 16.14
C ARG A 479 -7.92 -12.72 14.73
N VAL A 480 -8.97 -12.84 13.94
CA VAL A 480 -8.89 -13.16 12.50
C VAL A 480 -9.58 -12.06 11.73
N GLN A 481 -8.94 -11.58 10.69
CA GLN A 481 -9.49 -10.58 9.79
C GLN A 481 -9.30 -11.03 8.36
N GLY A 482 -10.38 -11.05 7.56
CA GLY A 482 -10.38 -11.47 6.17
C GLY A 482 -10.86 -10.36 5.25
N TYR A 483 -10.32 -10.34 4.04
CA TYR A 483 -10.65 -9.39 2.97
C TYR A 483 -10.92 -10.17 1.69
N LEU A 484 -12.03 -9.88 1.03
CA LEU A 484 -12.47 -10.59 -0.14
C LEU A 484 -12.95 -9.60 -1.21
N PRO A 485 -12.27 -9.50 -2.37
CA PRO A 485 -12.80 -8.79 -3.51
C PRO A 485 -13.99 -9.58 -4.08
N LEU A 486 -15.09 -8.88 -4.29
CA LEU A 486 -16.34 -9.43 -4.82
C LEU A 486 -16.60 -8.90 -6.22
N ALA A 487 -17.55 -9.51 -6.94
CA ALA A 487 -17.95 -9.04 -8.25
C ALA A 487 -18.45 -7.58 -8.24
N ASN A 488 -18.38 -6.90 -9.38
CA ASN A 488 -18.89 -5.53 -9.59
C ASN A 488 -18.25 -4.45 -8.68
N GLY A 489 -16.98 -4.65 -8.26
CA GLY A 489 -16.23 -3.67 -7.45
C GLY A 489 -16.64 -3.62 -5.98
N PHE A 490 -17.37 -4.61 -5.48
CA PHE A 490 -17.62 -4.76 -4.06
C PHE A 490 -16.42 -5.37 -3.34
N PHE A 491 -16.25 -5.00 -2.06
CA PHE A 491 -15.27 -5.55 -1.14
C PHE A 491 -15.99 -6.06 0.12
N GLY A 492 -15.79 -7.32 0.43
CA GLY A 492 -16.21 -7.91 1.69
C GLY A 492 -15.06 -7.88 2.69
N SER A 493 -15.31 -7.55 3.94
CA SER A 493 -14.35 -7.78 5.03
C SER A 493 -15.06 -8.38 6.24
N GLY A 494 -14.35 -9.26 6.94
CA GLY A 494 -14.84 -9.90 8.16
C GLY A 494 -13.78 -9.87 9.25
N ARG A 495 -14.22 -9.70 10.50
CA ARG A 495 -13.37 -9.76 11.68
C ARG A 495 -14.04 -10.63 12.73
N LEU A 496 -13.26 -11.49 13.37
CA LEU A 496 -13.66 -12.30 14.51
C LEU A 496 -12.59 -12.16 15.60
N GLU A 497 -13.02 -11.91 16.82
CA GLU A 497 -12.17 -11.88 18.01
C GLU A 497 -12.74 -12.77 19.11
N LEU A 498 -11.88 -13.56 19.70
CA LEU A 498 -12.17 -14.45 20.81
C LEU A 498 -11.12 -14.24 21.89
N GLY A 499 -11.56 -14.14 23.13
CA GLY A 499 -10.66 -13.99 24.27
C GLY A 499 -11.14 -14.80 25.46
N GLN A 500 -10.18 -15.35 26.23
CA GLN A 500 -10.44 -16.04 27.48
C GLN A 500 -9.31 -15.79 28.47
N VAL A 501 -9.68 -15.39 29.68
CA VAL A 501 -8.78 -15.41 30.84
C VAL A 501 -9.25 -16.53 31.76
N PHE A 502 -8.39 -17.50 31.98
CA PHE A 502 -8.60 -18.58 32.95
C PHE A 502 -8.03 -18.11 34.28
N VAL A 503 -8.90 -17.98 35.26
CA VAL A 503 -8.59 -17.43 36.56
C VAL A 503 -9.46 -18.11 37.62
N GLN A 504 -8.97 -18.20 38.85
CA GLN A 504 -9.79 -18.69 39.99
C GLN A 504 -10.86 -17.64 40.34
N GLU A 505 -12.02 -18.09 40.77
CA GLU A 505 -13.07 -17.20 41.28
C GLU A 505 -12.51 -16.29 42.39
N ALA A 506 -12.83 -15.01 42.34
CA ALA A 506 -12.38 -13.94 43.23
C ALA A 506 -10.99 -13.37 42.98
N LEU A 507 -10.14 -13.92 42.07
CA LEU A 507 -8.84 -13.33 41.80
C LEU A 507 -8.95 -12.04 40.99
N SER A 508 -8.45 -10.95 41.54
CA SER A 508 -8.32 -9.66 40.86
C SER A 508 -7.16 -9.66 39.90
N VAL A 509 -7.46 -9.65 38.60
CA VAL A 509 -6.50 -9.49 37.50
C VAL A 509 -6.56 -8.05 37.01
N PRO A 510 -5.43 -7.42 36.63
CA PRO A 510 -5.42 -6.08 36.02
C PRO A 510 -6.45 -5.93 34.90
N ASP A 511 -7.25 -4.87 34.95
CA ASP A 511 -8.32 -4.59 33.97
C ASP A 511 -7.80 -4.57 32.52
N THR A 512 -6.55 -4.21 32.34
CA THR A 512 -5.86 -4.21 31.04
C THR A 512 -5.64 -5.62 30.44
N LEU A 513 -5.72 -6.67 31.26
CA LEU A 513 -5.62 -8.07 30.83
C LEU A 513 -6.98 -8.73 30.62
N LEU A 514 -8.05 -8.12 31.10
CA LEU A 514 -9.44 -8.54 30.91
C LEU A 514 -10.03 -7.96 29.63
N PHE A 515 -11.29 -8.23 29.36
CA PHE A 515 -11.94 -7.86 28.10
C PHE A 515 -13.17 -6.97 28.30
N ARG A 516 -13.33 -6.03 27.38
CA ARG A 516 -14.56 -5.25 27.19
C ARG A 516 -14.86 -5.10 25.71
N ALA A 517 -16.13 -4.89 25.37
CA ALA A 517 -16.60 -4.60 24.03
C ALA A 517 -17.38 -3.27 24.00
N GLY A 518 -17.80 -2.84 22.80
CA GLY A 518 -18.44 -1.55 22.52
C GLY A 518 -17.48 -0.54 21.94
N GLY A 519 -17.97 0.28 21.01
CA GLY A 519 -17.19 1.28 20.28
C GLY A 519 -16.91 0.90 18.83
N ASP A 520 -16.22 1.78 18.12
CA ASP A 520 -15.93 1.70 16.68
C ASP A 520 -15.05 0.51 16.28
N GLU A 521 -14.19 0.05 17.19
CA GLU A 521 -13.29 -1.09 16.94
C GLU A 521 -13.86 -2.45 17.32
N SER A 522 -15.06 -2.52 17.95
CA SER A 522 -15.66 -3.78 18.36
C SER A 522 -17.11 -3.93 17.90
N VAL A 523 -18.07 -3.33 18.60
CA VAL A 523 -19.50 -3.37 18.27
C VAL A 523 -20.01 -1.93 18.14
N ARG A 524 -20.14 -1.43 16.91
CA ARG A 524 -20.66 -0.09 16.61
C ARG A 524 -22.13 0.01 16.99
N GLY A 525 -22.58 1.20 17.37
CA GLY A 525 -23.90 1.45 17.95
C GLY A 525 -23.92 1.44 19.47
N TYR A 526 -22.86 0.97 20.12
CA TYR A 526 -22.63 0.99 21.56
C TYR A 526 -21.49 1.94 21.91
N ALA A 527 -21.53 2.51 23.13
CA ALA A 527 -20.46 3.38 23.61
C ALA A 527 -19.15 2.59 23.78
N TYR A 528 -18.05 3.30 23.76
CA TYR A 528 -16.74 2.70 24.02
C TYR A 528 -16.72 2.01 25.38
N ARG A 529 -16.27 0.73 25.41
CA ARG A 529 -16.18 -0.10 26.63
C ARG A 529 -17.50 -0.27 27.40
N SER A 530 -18.65 -0.09 26.76
CA SER A 530 -19.97 -0.17 27.43
C SER A 530 -20.58 -1.58 27.45
N LEU A 531 -19.89 -2.58 26.92
CA LEU A 531 -20.36 -3.96 26.90
C LEU A 531 -19.44 -4.84 27.75
N GLY A 532 -20.02 -5.46 28.77
CA GLY A 532 -19.35 -6.30 29.76
C GLY A 532 -20.29 -6.71 30.88
N PRO A 533 -19.81 -7.45 31.89
CA PRO A 533 -20.61 -7.76 33.09
C PRO A 533 -21.03 -6.49 33.82
N GLU A 534 -22.29 -6.42 34.25
CA GLU A 534 -22.82 -5.32 35.05
C GLU A 534 -22.85 -5.69 36.54
N VAL A 535 -22.25 -4.83 37.37
CA VAL A 535 -22.24 -4.97 38.82
C VAL A 535 -22.61 -3.61 39.40
N ASN A 536 -23.67 -3.56 40.20
CA ASN A 536 -24.17 -2.33 40.86
C ASN A 536 -24.32 -1.12 39.93
N GLY A 537 -24.67 -1.36 38.65
CA GLY A 537 -24.87 -0.31 37.65
C GLY A 537 -23.58 0.14 36.95
N ALA A 538 -22.42 -0.41 37.30
CA ALA A 538 -21.19 -0.23 36.56
C ALA A 538 -20.92 -1.41 35.61
N VAL A 539 -20.45 -1.12 34.43
CA VAL A 539 -19.94 -2.14 33.49
C VAL A 539 -18.51 -2.46 33.85
N LEU A 540 -18.19 -3.71 34.11
CA LEU A 540 -16.85 -4.20 34.43
C LEU A 540 -16.25 -4.99 33.25
N SER A 541 -14.94 -5.26 33.31
CA SER A 541 -14.29 -6.11 32.32
C SER A 541 -14.53 -7.59 32.64
N GLY A 542 -14.87 -8.37 31.62
CA GLY A 542 -15.11 -9.80 31.72
C GLY A 542 -13.88 -10.65 31.38
N THR A 543 -13.93 -11.92 31.78
CA THR A 543 -12.89 -12.89 31.47
C THR A 543 -13.03 -13.51 30.08
N SER A 544 -14.19 -13.40 29.45
CA SER A 544 -14.48 -13.95 28.12
C SER A 544 -14.87 -12.83 27.14
N LEU A 545 -14.41 -12.93 25.90
CA LEU A 545 -14.70 -11.98 24.82
C LEU A 545 -15.18 -12.73 23.59
N PHE A 546 -16.23 -12.23 22.99
CA PHE A 546 -16.65 -12.53 21.63
C PHE A 546 -16.97 -11.23 20.90
N THR A 547 -16.32 -10.97 19.76
CA THR A 547 -16.75 -9.93 18.82
C THR A 547 -16.62 -10.42 17.38
N GLY A 548 -17.60 -10.09 16.57
CA GLY A 548 -17.64 -10.37 15.15
C GLY A 548 -18.13 -9.16 14.36
N SER A 549 -17.54 -8.91 13.21
CA SER A 549 -17.95 -7.84 12.31
C SER A 549 -17.92 -8.33 10.88
N LEU A 550 -18.98 -8.04 10.13
CA LEU A 550 -19.02 -8.24 8.68
C LEU A 550 -19.32 -6.90 8.03
N GLN A 551 -18.58 -6.58 7.00
CA GLN A 551 -18.73 -5.33 6.26
C GLN A 551 -18.68 -5.57 4.76
N LEU A 552 -19.56 -4.91 4.04
CA LEU A 552 -19.60 -4.82 2.59
C LEU A 552 -19.39 -3.37 2.18
N ALA A 553 -18.39 -3.12 1.35
CA ALA A 553 -18.06 -1.78 0.88
C ALA A 553 -17.93 -1.73 -0.65
N ARG A 554 -18.13 -0.54 -1.22
CA ARG A 554 -17.94 -0.30 -2.65
C ARG A 554 -17.53 1.16 -2.89
N PRO A 555 -16.65 1.45 -3.88
CA PRO A 555 -16.38 2.81 -4.32
C PRO A 555 -17.66 3.54 -4.74
N ILE A 556 -17.78 4.81 -4.32
CA ILE A 556 -18.90 5.69 -4.69
C ILE A 556 -18.74 6.14 -6.14
N PHE A 557 -17.49 6.45 -6.53
CA PHE A 557 -17.13 6.94 -7.85
C PHE A 557 -16.16 5.96 -8.53
N ALA A 558 -16.36 5.70 -9.81
CA ALA A 558 -15.49 4.79 -10.57
C ALA A 558 -14.08 5.35 -10.81
N ASP A 559 -13.95 6.67 -10.92
CA ASP A 559 -12.71 7.43 -11.11
C ASP A 559 -12.00 7.80 -9.80
N ARG A 560 -12.66 7.59 -8.64
CA ARG A 560 -12.15 7.89 -7.30
C ARG A 560 -12.41 6.74 -6.34
N PRO A 561 -11.68 5.64 -6.46
CA PRO A 561 -11.90 4.42 -5.67
C PRO A 561 -11.58 4.56 -4.18
N GLU A 562 -10.93 5.67 -3.78
CA GLU A 562 -10.62 5.98 -2.39
C GLU A 562 -11.84 6.35 -1.54
N PHE A 563 -12.97 6.79 -2.15
CA PHE A 563 -14.22 7.08 -1.46
C PHE A 563 -15.17 5.90 -1.55
N LEU A 564 -15.50 5.31 -0.38
CA LEU A 564 -16.35 4.12 -0.30
C LEU A 564 -17.58 4.41 0.56
N TRP A 565 -18.70 3.83 0.19
CA TRP A 565 -19.77 3.57 1.14
C TRP A 565 -19.63 2.15 1.68
N ALA A 566 -20.08 1.92 2.90
CA ALA A 566 -20.04 0.62 3.55
C ALA A 566 -21.35 0.33 4.28
N LEU A 567 -21.75 -0.94 4.31
CA LEU A 567 -22.78 -1.49 5.18
C LEU A 567 -22.11 -2.49 6.12
N PHE A 568 -22.55 -2.54 7.36
CA PHE A 568 -21.94 -3.44 8.32
C PHE A 568 -22.95 -4.01 9.33
N VAL A 569 -22.59 -5.16 9.88
CA VAL A 569 -23.23 -5.79 11.02
C VAL A 569 -22.13 -6.23 11.97
N ASP A 570 -22.24 -5.81 13.21
CA ASP A 570 -21.36 -6.17 14.31
C ASP A 570 -22.15 -6.96 15.36
N ALA A 571 -21.50 -7.92 15.99
CA ALA A 571 -22.06 -8.67 17.10
C ALA A 571 -20.98 -8.91 18.15
N GLY A 572 -21.30 -8.79 19.42
CA GLY A 572 -20.33 -9.12 20.46
C GLY A 572 -20.73 -8.70 21.85
N ASN A 573 -19.95 -9.18 22.80
CA ASN A 573 -20.01 -8.81 24.22
C ASN A 573 -18.76 -9.32 24.94
N ALA A 574 -18.56 -8.87 26.17
CA ALA A 574 -17.67 -9.48 27.15
C ALA A 574 -18.49 -9.99 28.35
N SER A 575 -18.05 -11.06 29.00
CA SER A 575 -18.74 -11.68 30.12
C SER A 575 -17.74 -12.41 31.06
N ASP A 576 -18.19 -12.80 32.24
CA ASP A 576 -17.38 -13.57 33.18
C ASP A 576 -17.25 -15.05 32.81
N GLY A 577 -17.99 -15.51 31.82
CA GLY A 577 -17.88 -16.87 31.28
C GLY A 577 -18.71 -17.05 30.02
N TRP A 578 -18.39 -18.10 29.25
CA TRP A 578 -19.11 -18.41 28.00
C TRP A 578 -20.58 -18.77 28.20
N LYS A 579 -20.97 -19.22 29.39
CA LYS A 579 -22.38 -19.50 29.72
C LYS A 579 -23.23 -18.24 29.81
N ASP A 580 -22.59 -17.13 30.21
CA ASP A 580 -23.21 -15.82 30.36
C ASP A 580 -23.04 -14.92 29.15
N MET A 581 -22.31 -15.41 28.14
CA MET A 581 -22.07 -14.69 26.91
C MET A 581 -23.37 -14.47 26.13
N ARG A 582 -23.79 -13.21 26.02
CA ARG A 582 -24.98 -12.77 25.27
C ARG A 582 -24.55 -11.69 24.27
N PRO A 583 -24.19 -12.08 23.04
CA PRO A 583 -23.81 -11.11 22.03
C PRO A 583 -24.96 -10.15 21.71
N VAL A 584 -24.68 -8.87 21.71
CA VAL A 584 -25.58 -7.82 21.24
C VAL A 584 -25.21 -7.44 19.81
N PHE A 585 -26.19 -6.88 19.08
CA PHE A 585 -26.01 -6.55 17.66
C PHE A 585 -26.00 -5.05 17.43
N GLY A 586 -25.09 -4.61 16.56
CA GLY A 586 -25.05 -3.28 15.98
C GLY A 586 -25.00 -3.37 14.46
N TYR A 587 -25.74 -2.52 13.77
CA TYR A 587 -25.72 -2.49 12.31
C TYR A 587 -25.88 -1.06 11.79
N GLY A 588 -25.32 -0.81 10.61
CA GLY A 588 -25.31 0.55 10.10
C GLY A 588 -24.69 0.69 8.73
N ALA A 589 -24.51 1.95 8.37
CA ALA A 589 -23.89 2.35 7.13
C ALA A 589 -22.82 3.42 7.39
N GLY A 590 -21.82 3.49 6.54
CA GLY A 590 -20.72 4.43 6.68
C GLY A 590 -20.19 4.95 5.37
N LEU A 591 -19.46 6.06 5.49
CA LEU A 591 -18.64 6.65 4.43
C LEU A 591 -17.18 6.59 4.85
N HIS A 592 -16.37 5.96 4.02
CA HIS A 592 -14.96 5.78 4.26
C HIS A 592 -14.13 6.47 3.17
N TRP A 593 -13.12 7.17 3.57
CA TRP A 593 -12.16 7.76 2.67
C TRP A 593 -10.75 7.25 2.99
N ARG A 594 -10.11 6.60 2.02
CA ARG A 594 -8.72 6.17 2.08
C ARG A 594 -7.82 7.34 1.70
N SER A 595 -7.64 8.28 2.61
CA SER A 595 -6.86 9.48 2.34
C SER A 595 -5.34 9.18 2.37
N PRO A 596 -4.50 9.96 1.65
CA PRO A 596 -3.04 9.82 1.71
C PRO A 596 -2.45 10.03 3.10
N VAL A 597 -3.16 10.79 3.96
CA VAL A 597 -2.72 11.15 5.32
C VAL A 597 -3.32 10.25 6.41
N GLY A 598 -4.17 9.28 6.03
CA GLY A 598 -4.79 8.32 6.94
C GLY A 598 -6.26 8.06 6.62
N PRO A 599 -6.81 6.94 7.10
CA PRO A 599 -8.22 6.60 6.84
C PRO A 599 -9.15 7.51 7.64
N LEU A 600 -10.18 7.98 6.95
CA LEU A 600 -11.32 8.70 7.51
C LEU A 600 -12.55 7.81 7.46
N ARG A 601 -13.28 7.68 8.56
CA ARG A 601 -14.51 6.88 8.64
C ARG A 601 -15.59 7.65 9.37
N ILE A 602 -16.77 7.63 8.81
CA ILE A 602 -18.00 8.16 9.41
C ILE A 602 -19.04 7.06 9.32
N ASP A 603 -19.35 6.43 10.45
CA ASP A 603 -20.28 5.32 10.52
C ASP A 603 -21.50 5.71 11.36
N LEU A 604 -22.70 5.57 10.82
CA LEU A 604 -23.95 5.69 11.56
C LEU A 604 -24.44 4.29 11.90
N ALA A 605 -24.44 3.95 13.20
CA ALA A 605 -24.74 2.64 13.70
C ALA A 605 -25.97 2.66 14.64
N TYR A 606 -26.81 1.65 14.54
CA TYR A 606 -27.92 1.41 15.44
C TYR A 606 -27.59 0.25 16.39
N GLY A 607 -27.57 0.52 17.68
CA GLY A 607 -27.44 -0.51 18.72
C GLY A 607 -28.79 -1.12 19.06
N GLN A 608 -28.96 -2.40 18.79
CA GLN A 608 -30.24 -3.09 18.89
C GLN A 608 -30.81 -3.10 20.34
N GLU A 609 -29.97 -3.40 21.34
CA GLU A 609 -30.37 -3.45 22.75
C GLU A 609 -30.67 -2.05 23.29
N VAL A 610 -29.77 -1.10 23.04
CA VAL A 610 -29.94 0.28 23.55
C VAL A 610 -30.93 1.09 22.73
N ARG A 611 -31.39 0.60 21.58
CA ARG A 611 -32.34 1.23 20.65
C ARG A 611 -31.99 2.68 20.30
N LYS A 612 -30.68 2.95 20.12
CA LYS A 612 -30.17 4.29 19.84
C LYS A 612 -29.32 4.26 18.58
N LEU A 613 -29.40 5.34 17.81
CA LEU A 613 -28.45 5.63 16.75
C LEU A 613 -27.22 6.33 17.36
N ARG A 614 -26.03 5.89 16.94
CA ARG A 614 -24.77 6.50 17.32
C ARG A 614 -23.94 6.78 16.08
N LEU A 615 -23.37 7.96 16.03
CA LEU A 615 -22.42 8.34 15.01
C LEU A 615 -21.02 8.01 15.52
N HIS A 616 -20.29 7.18 14.78
CA HIS A 616 -18.88 6.90 15.02
C HIS A 616 -18.08 7.67 14.00
N PHE A 617 -17.12 8.43 14.47
CA PHE A 617 -16.23 9.23 13.65
C PHE A 617 -14.79 9.01 14.08
N SER A 618 -13.93 8.65 13.14
CA SER A 618 -12.50 8.48 13.39
C SER A 618 -11.69 9.21 12.32
N VAL A 619 -10.85 10.12 12.76
CA VAL A 619 -9.88 10.85 11.95
C VAL A 619 -8.53 10.81 12.64
N GLY A 620 -7.52 10.32 11.96
CA GLY A 620 -6.13 10.45 12.40
C GLY A 620 -5.31 11.09 11.29
N VAL A 621 -4.79 12.29 11.52
CA VAL A 621 -3.83 12.96 10.63
C VAL A 621 -2.52 13.06 11.37
N VAL A 622 -1.46 12.50 10.77
CA VAL A 622 -0.08 12.54 11.28
C VAL A 622 0.73 13.40 10.32
N PHE A 623 1.32 14.47 10.81
CA PHE A 623 2.13 15.42 10.03
C PHE A 623 3.62 15.22 10.25
#